data_6a1b13b700c97b3a6a4aa79de1ea6150
#
_entry.id   6a1b13b700c97b3a6a4aa79de1ea6150
#
_cell.length_a   1.000
_cell.length_b   1.000
_cell.length_c   1.000
_cell.angle_alpha   90.00
_cell.angle_beta   90.00
_cell.angle_gamma   90.00
#
_symmetry.space_group_name_H-M   'P 1'
#
loop_
_entity.id
_entity.type
_entity.pdbx_description
1 polymer ?
#
loop_
_entity_poly.entity_id
_entity_poly.type
_entity_poly.pdbx_seq_one_letter_code
_entity_poly.pdbx_strand_id
1 'polypeptide(L)'
;SGLVALREEIDQQVPQRSDLLKAHTALLTLREIVTRNPIPATPHILADIEPLLADTHAFEELRLLSALRSRPTTLNPDEMASLRRLIGGSGADPASRLGLTPETADDGPRAAFAAAQRWRRRAEHPLNDPFTTRACRAAVRSAEALVAGYS
;
A
#
# COMPACT_ATOMS: atom_id res chain seq x y z
N SER A 1 16.69 22.86 7.69
CA SER A 1 17.25 21.60 8.15
C SER A 1 16.42 20.45 7.63
N GLY A 2 17.04 19.34 7.23
CA GLY A 2 16.36 18.18 6.66
C GLY A 2 15.32 17.51 7.58
N LEU A 3 15.43 17.69 8.89
CA LEU A 3 14.48 17.16 9.89
C LEU A 3 13.14 17.92 9.90
N VAL A 4 13.14 19.23 9.63
CA VAL A 4 11.91 20.03 9.55
C VAL A 4 11.16 19.72 8.26
N ALA A 5 11.85 19.62 7.13
CA ALA A 5 11.27 19.23 5.85
C ALA A 5 10.70 17.79 5.90
N LEU A 6 11.41 16.86 6.54
CA LEU A 6 10.94 15.47 6.73
C LEU A 6 9.68 15.41 7.61
N ARG A 7 9.61 16.24 8.63
CA ARG A 7 8.45 16.30 9.54
C ARG A 7 7.24 16.93 8.86
N GLU A 8 7.43 17.98 8.06
CA GLU A 8 6.37 18.60 7.27
C GLU A 8 5.84 17.66 6.19
N GLU A 9 6.71 16.87 5.55
CA GLU A 9 6.30 15.87 4.55
C GLU A 9 5.56 14.68 5.18
N ILE A 10 5.97 14.24 6.37
CA ILE A 10 5.24 13.23 7.15
C ILE A 10 3.87 13.75 7.59
N ASP A 11 3.79 14.98 8.08
CA ASP A 11 2.54 15.61 8.53
C ASP A 11 1.57 15.89 7.38
N GLN A 12 2.05 16.13 6.15
CA GLN A 12 1.21 16.30 4.96
C GLN A 12 0.72 14.97 4.38
N GLN A 13 1.49 13.89 4.46
CA GLN A 13 1.10 12.59 3.89
C GLN A 13 0.14 11.79 4.78
N VAL A 14 0.22 11.92 6.10
CA VAL A 14 -0.65 11.21 7.04
C VAL A 14 -2.11 11.65 6.96
N PRO A 15 -2.46 12.96 6.90
CA PRO A 15 -3.83 13.42 6.70
C PRO A 15 -4.41 12.99 5.35
N GLN A 16 -3.66 13.10 4.27
CA GLN A 16 -4.11 12.70 2.92
C GLN A 16 -4.45 11.21 2.83
N ARG A 17 -3.69 10.35 3.51
CA ARG A 17 -3.95 8.90 3.55
C ARG A 17 -5.17 8.54 4.38
N SER A 18 -5.38 9.22 5.50
CA SER A 18 -6.60 9.08 6.32
C SER A 18 -7.83 9.50 5.53
N ASP A 19 -7.72 10.59 4.76
CA ASP A 19 -8.80 11.11 3.92
C ASP A 19 -9.10 10.15 2.75
N LEU A 20 -8.08 9.54 2.14
CA LEU A 20 -8.26 8.51 1.11
C LEU A 20 -8.98 7.27 1.64
N LEU A 21 -8.65 6.79 2.84
CA LEU A 21 -9.35 5.68 3.48
C LEU A 21 -10.82 6.01 3.79
N LYS A 22 -11.09 7.23 4.27
CA LYS A 22 -12.45 7.71 4.50
C LYS A 22 -13.23 7.83 3.20
N ALA A 23 -12.61 8.38 2.15
CA ALA A 23 -13.21 8.50 0.82
C ALA A 23 -13.54 7.11 0.24
N HIS A 24 -12.63 6.13 0.35
CA HIS A 24 -12.87 4.76 -0.10
C HIS A 24 -14.03 4.11 0.66
N THR A 25 -14.09 4.25 1.98
CA THR A 25 -15.19 3.74 2.79
C THR A 25 -16.52 4.39 2.40
N ALA A 26 -16.52 5.69 2.16
CA ALA A 26 -17.70 6.44 1.69
C ALA A 26 -18.16 5.94 0.32
N LEU A 27 -17.26 5.70 -0.63
CA LEU A 27 -17.57 5.15 -1.95
C LEU A 27 -18.17 3.74 -1.88
N LEU A 28 -17.63 2.87 -1.00
CA LEU A 28 -18.19 1.54 -0.77
C LEU A 28 -19.60 1.62 -0.20
N THR A 29 -19.83 2.51 0.77
CA THR A 29 -21.15 2.73 1.37
C THR A 29 -22.12 3.29 0.34
N LEU A 30 -21.71 4.25 -0.47
CA LEU A 30 -22.54 4.82 -1.53
C LEU A 30 -22.92 3.75 -2.56
N ARG A 31 -21.97 2.93 -3.02
CA ARG A 31 -22.23 1.81 -3.92
C ARG A 31 -23.29 0.86 -3.34
N GLU A 32 -23.18 0.51 -2.07
CA GLU A 32 -24.12 -0.36 -1.38
C GLU A 32 -25.53 0.27 -1.33
N ILE A 33 -25.63 1.55 -0.97
CA ILE A 33 -26.91 2.28 -0.89
C ILE A 33 -27.60 2.33 -2.24
N VAL A 34 -26.90 2.76 -3.31
CA VAL A 34 -27.52 2.89 -4.65
C VAL A 34 -27.84 1.53 -5.26
N THR A 35 -27.13 0.47 -4.88
CA THR A 35 -27.43 -0.90 -5.31
C THR A 35 -28.68 -1.46 -4.63
N ARG A 36 -28.84 -1.17 -3.33
CA ARG A 36 -30.03 -1.61 -2.57
C ARG A 36 -31.28 -0.79 -2.88
N ASN A 37 -31.12 0.49 -3.22
CA ASN A 37 -32.20 1.41 -3.51
C ASN A 37 -31.97 2.07 -4.90
N PRO A 38 -32.21 1.32 -5.99
CA PRO A 38 -31.92 1.82 -7.32
C PRO A 38 -32.82 2.99 -7.69
N ILE A 39 -32.21 4.03 -8.24
CA ILE A 39 -32.84 5.21 -8.82
C ILE A 39 -32.47 5.31 -10.32
N PRO A 40 -33.15 6.11 -11.12
CA PRO A 40 -32.81 6.25 -12.55
C PRO A 40 -31.34 6.61 -12.84
N ALA A 41 -30.70 7.33 -11.92
CA ALA A 41 -29.27 7.72 -12.03
C ALA A 41 -28.29 6.63 -11.55
N THR A 42 -28.76 5.51 -10.96
CA THR A 42 -27.89 4.45 -10.40
C THR A 42 -26.83 3.96 -11.39
N PRO A 43 -27.13 3.67 -12.69
CA PRO A 43 -26.09 3.22 -13.63
C PRO A 43 -24.97 4.23 -13.83
N HIS A 44 -25.28 5.53 -13.87
CA HIS A 44 -24.28 6.59 -14.00
C HIS A 44 -23.43 6.71 -12.74
N ILE A 45 -24.04 6.67 -11.56
CA ILE A 45 -23.34 6.72 -10.28
C ILE A 45 -22.37 5.52 -10.15
N LEU A 46 -22.81 4.31 -10.49
CA LEU A 46 -21.96 3.12 -10.47
C LEU A 46 -20.80 3.23 -11.47
N ALA A 47 -21.06 3.73 -12.69
CA ALA A 47 -20.02 3.94 -13.69
C ALA A 47 -18.93 4.92 -13.23
N ASP A 48 -19.31 5.93 -12.43
CA ASP A 48 -18.35 6.89 -11.86
C ASP A 48 -17.59 6.33 -10.64
N ILE A 49 -18.23 5.49 -9.84
CA ILE A 49 -17.64 4.93 -8.61
C ILE A 49 -16.68 3.77 -8.93
N GLU A 50 -17.02 2.89 -9.86
CA GLU A 50 -16.23 1.66 -10.14
C GLU A 50 -14.76 1.91 -10.48
N PRO A 51 -14.39 2.91 -11.32
CA PRO A 51 -12.98 3.22 -11.56
C PRO A 51 -12.24 3.69 -10.31
N LEU A 52 -12.92 4.43 -9.42
CA LEU A 52 -12.35 4.92 -8.16
C LEU A 52 -12.14 3.79 -7.15
N LEU A 53 -12.97 2.74 -7.20
CA LEU A 53 -12.82 1.55 -6.38
C LEU A 53 -11.85 0.51 -6.97
N ALA A 54 -11.51 0.64 -8.25
CA ALA A 54 -10.65 -0.32 -8.96
C ALA A 54 -9.20 -0.33 -8.44
N ASP A 55 -8.72 0.75 -7.84
CA ASP A 55 -7.39 0.80 -7.20
C ASP A 55 -7.42 0.13 -5.82
N THR A 56 -7.88 -1.13 -5.80
CA THR A 56 -8.01 -1.93 -4.59
C THR A 56 -6.66 -2.17 -3.92
N HIS A 57 -5.58 -2.21 -4.69
CA HIS A 57 -4.25 -2.49 -4.16
C HIS A 57 -3.72 -1.34 -3.29
N ALA A 58 -3.82 -0.09 -3.75
CA ALA A 58 -3.42 1.08 -2.96
C ALA A 58 -4.21 1.18 -1.64
N PHE A 59 -5.49 0.85 -1.66
CA PHE A 59 -6.30 0.82 -0.45
C PHE A 59 -5.97 -0.34 0.49
N GLU A 60 -5.59 -1.50 -0.04
CA GLU A 60 -5.07 -2.61 0.76
C GLU A 60 -3.77 -2.23 1.46
N GLU A 61 -2.85 -1.56 0.77
CA GLU A 61 -1.60 -1.04 1.35
C GLU A 61 -1.87 -0.08 2.51
N LEU A 62 -2.80 0.88 2.34
CA LEU A 62 -3.17 1.84 3.38
C LEU A 62 -3.80 1.17 4.62
N ARG A 63 -4.70 0.21 4.41
CA ARG A 63 -5.28 -0.58 5.50
C ARG A 63 -4.23 -1.39 6.23
N LEU A 64 -3.30 -1.97 5.49
CA LEU A 64 -2.20 -2.74 6.08
C LEU A 64 -1.29 -1.84 6.91
N LEU A 65 -0.90 -0.66 6.41
CA LEU A 65 -0.12 0.33 7.17
C LEU A 65 -0.81 0.70 8.49
N SER A 66 -2.12 0.89 8.46
CA SER A 66 -2.89 1.18 9.68
C SER A 66 -2.89 -0.02 10.63
N ALA A 67 -3.13 -1.23 10.14
CA ALA A 67 -3.18 -2.45 10.95
C ALA A 67 -1.82 -2.79 11.59
N LEU A 68 -0.70 -2.52 10.91
CA LEU A 68 0.67 -2.73 11.41
C LEU A 68 1.04 -1.84 12.61
N ARG A 69 0.21 -0.84 12.94
CA ARG A 69 0.41 0.00 14.15
C ARG A 69 -0.04 -0.71 15.42
N SER A 70 -1.06 -1.55 15.33
CA SER A 70 -1.74 -2.14 16.48
C SER A 70 -1.69 -3.67 16.52
N ARG A 71 -1.39 -4.33 15.42
CA ARG A 71 -1.36 -5.78 15.34
C ARG A 71 0.07 -6.32 15.38
N PRO A 72 0.35 -7.29 16.25
CA PRO A 72 1.65 -7.95 16.28
C PRO A 72 1.88 -8.76 15.00
N THR A 73 3.15 -8.93 14.66
CA THR A 73 3.62 -9.77 13.54
C THR A 73 4.81 -10.62 13.99
N THR A 74 5.13 -11.64 13.22
CA THR A 74 6.35 -12.44 13.40
C THR A 74 7.54 -11.88 12.61
N LEU A 75 7.41 -10.67 12.06
CA LEU A 75 8.50 -9.98 11.37
C LEU A 75 9.50 -9.40 12.38
N ASN A 76 10.78 -9.49 12.07
CA ASN A 76 11.79 -8.76 12.81
C ASN A 76 11.75 -7.25 12.49
N PRO A 77 12.44 -6.38 13.26
CA PRO A 77 12.40 -4.92 13.04
C PRO A 77 12.82 -4.48 11.64
N ASP A 78 13.82 -5.11 11.03
CA ASP A 78 14.30 -4.77 9.69
C ASP A 78 13.29 -5.17 8.61
N GLU A 79 12.70 -6.36 8.75
CA GLU A 79 11.60 -6.82 7.89
C GLU A 79 10.40 -5.88 8.01
N MET A 80 10.04 -5.48 9.22
CA MET A 80 8.94 -4.55 9.45
C MET A 80 9.19 -3.18 8.82
N ALA A 81 10.39 -2.62 8.97
CA ALA A 81 10.77 -1.36 8.35
C ALA A 81 10.73 -1.47 6.81
N SER A 82 11.26 -2.56 6.27
CA SER A 82 11.24 -2.85 4.83
C SER A 82 9.81 -3.01 4.29
N LEU A 83 8.95 -3.75 5.00
CA LEU A 83 7.54 -3.91 4.65
C LEU A 83 6.82 -2.57 4.59
N ARG A 84 6.91 -1.78 5.67
CA ARG A 84 6.25 -0.47 5.75
C ARG A 84 6.69 0.46 4.62
N ARG A 85 7.98 0.50 4.32
CA ARG A 85 8.52 1.32 3.22
C ARG A 85 7.96 0.85 1.87
N LEU A 86 8.02 -0.45 1.59
CA LEU A 86 7.58 -1.04 0.33
C LEU A 86 6.09 -0.79 0.02
N ILE A 87 5.23 -0.85 1.05
CA ILE A 87 3.80 -0.53 0.91
C ILE A 87 3.49 0.97 1.03
N GLY A 88 4.48 1.82 0.83
CA GLY A 88 4.33 3.27 0.74
C GLY A 88 4.33 4.02 2.07
N GLY A 89 4.82 3.42 3.17
CA GLY A 89 4.91 4.07 4.48
C GLY A 89 5.86 5.26 4.53
N SER A 90 6.86 5.31 3.64
CA SER A 90 7.85 6.38 3.56
C SER A 90 7.70 7.27 2.31
N GLY A 91 6.70 7.04 1.48
CA GLY A 91 6.47 7.76 0.24
C GLY A 91 5.81 6.88 -0.81
N ALA A 92 5.27 7.49 -1.85
CA ALA A 92 4.59 6.77 -2.93
C ALA A 92 5.53 6.46 -4.10
N ASP A 93 6.65 7.19 -4.23
CA ASP A 93 7.58 7.02 -5.34
C ASP A 93 8.36 5.69 -5.24
N PRO A 94 8.73 5.08 -6.38
CA PRO A 94 9.40 3.78 -6.42
C PRO A 94 10.73 3.73 -5.65
N ALA A 95 11.55 4.78 -5.70
CA ALA A 95 12.84 4.82 -5.04
C ALA A 95 12.68 4.80 -3.52
N SER A 96 11.79 5.62 -2.96
CA SER A 96 11.44 5.61 -1.54
C SER A 96 10.89 4.27 -1.09
N ARG A 97 10.02 3.64 -1.89
CA ARG A 97 9.43 2.32 -1.58
C ARG A 97 10.47 1.21 -1.54
N LEU A 98 11.48 1.27 -2.40
CA LEU A 98 12.58 0.30 -2.46
C LEU A 98 13.72 0.65 -1.49
N GLY A 99 13.72 1.85 -0.90
CA GLY A 99 14.78 2.34 -0.04
C GLY A 99 16.05 2.66 -0.80
N LEU A 100 15.91 3.14 -2.03
CA LEU A 100 17.02 3.57 -2.86
C LEU A 100 17.41 4.99 -2.51
N THR A 101 18.70 5.28 -2.63
CA THR A 101 19.25 6.64 -2.57
C THR A 101 19.42 7.20 -3.99
N PRO A 102 19.67 8.52 -4.16
CA PRO A 102 19.96 9.07 -5.47
C PRO A 102 21.10 8.35 -6.21
N GLU A 103 22.10 7.86 -5.47
CA GLU A 103 23.26 7.14 -6.03
C GLU A 103 22.91 5.71 -6.49
N THR A 104 21.82 5.14 -5.97
CA THR A 104 21.38 3.78 -6.30
C THR A 104 20.06 3.76 -7.06
N ALA A 105 19.57 4.91 -7.53
CA ALA A 105 18.27 5.02 -8.21
C ALA A 105 18.18 4.14 -9.47
N ASP A 106 19.28 3.96 -10.19
CA ASP A 106 19.35 3.12 -11.39
C ASP A 106 19.19 1.62 -11.11
N ASP A 107 19.34 1.20 -9.86
CA ASP A 107 19.13 -0.18 -9.42
C ASP A 107 17.64 -0.56 -9.23
N GLY A 108 16.72 0.36 -9.49
CA GLY A 108 15.28 0.20 -9.26
C GLY A 108 14.70 -1.14 -9.74
N PRO A 109 14.85 -1.52 -11.01
CA PRO A 109 14.32 -2.79 -11.53
C PRO A 109 14.85 -4.00 -10.79
N ARG A 110 16.15 -4.02 -10.52
CA ARG A 110 16.81 -5.12 -9.80
C ARG A 110 16.35 -5.18 -8.34
N ALA A 111 16.24 -4.04 -7.68
CA ALA A 111 15.80 -3.94 -6.30
C ALA A 111 14.33 -4.38 -6.15
N ALA A 112 13.45 -3.98 -7.08
CA ALA A 112 12.05 -4.40 -7.10
C ALA A 112 11.91 -5.92 -7.26
N PHE A 113 12.65 -6.52 -8.19
CA PHE A 113 12.65 -7.96 -8.41
C PHE A 113 13.17 -8.72 -7.17
N ALA A 114 14.28 -8.26 -6.59
CA ALA A 114 14.84 -8.85 -5.37
C ALA A 114 13.85 -8.75 -4.18
N ALA A 115 13.15 -7.64 -4.06
CA ALA A 115 12.11 -7.46 -3.05
C ALA A 115 10.96 -8.46 -3.25
N ALA A 116 10.46 -8.62 -4.47
CA ALA A 116 9.39 -9.58 -4.78
C ALA A 116 9.79 -11.01 -4.39
N GLN A 117 11.00 -11.44 -4.76
CA GLN A 117 11.50 -12.78 -4.41
C GLN A 117 11.67 -12.95 -2.89
N ARG A 118 12.24 -11.95 -2.20
CA ARG A 118 12.41 -12.01 -0.76
C ARG A 118 11.08 -12.15 -0.03
N TRP A 119 10.08 -11.35 -0.40
CA TRP A 119 8.77 -11.37 0.24
C TRP A 119 7.95 -12.61 -0.10
N ARG A 120 8.13 -13.24 -1.29
CA ARG A 120 7.55 -14.55 -1.59
C ARG A 120 8.06 -15.61 -0.62
N ARG A 121 9.38 -15.73 -0.48
CA ARG A 121 9.98 -16.68 0.50
C ARG A 121 9.52 -16.40 1.92
N ARG A 122 9.43 -15.12 2.30
CA ARG A 122 8.98 -14.75 3.65
C ARG A 122 7.50 -15.07 3.87
N ALA A 123 6.65 -14.96 2.86
CA ALA A 123 5.23 -15.32 2.94
C ALA A 123 4.99 -16.82 3.18
N GLU A 124 5.93 -17.67 2.74
CA GLU A 124 5.88 -19.12 2.88
C GLU A 124 6.48 -19.64 4.21
N HIS A 125 6.96 -18.73 5.05
CA HIS A 125 7.61 -19.15 6.29
C HIS A 125 6.63 -19.84 7.25
N PRO A 126 6.94 -21.05 7.74
CA PRO A 126 5.99 -21.91 8.47
C PRO A 126 5.53 -21.32 9.82
N LEU A 127 6.30 -20.43 10.42
CA LEU A 127 5.97 -19.78 11.69
C LEU A 127 5.19 -18.46 11.53
N ASN A 128 4.75 -18.13 10.34
CA ASN A 128 3.89 -16.96 10.13
C ASN A 128 2.51 -17.19 10.71
N ASP A 129 2.02 -16.20 11.46
CA ASP A 129 0.60 -16.08 11.72
C ASP A 129 -0.17 -15.64 10.46
N PRO A 130 -1.50 -15.81 10.42
CA PRO A 130 -2.29 -15.44 9.23
C PRO A 130 -2.20 -13.95 8.84
N PHE A 131 -1.99 -13.06 9.81
CA PHE A 131 -1.84 -11.64 9.53
C PHE A 131 -0.48 -11.33 8.89
N THR A 132 0.60 -11.89 9.44
CA THR A 132 1.95 -11.78 8.87
C THR A 132 2.00 -12.35 7.45
N THR A 133 1.37 -13.50 7.20
CA THR A 133 1.29 -14.08 5.85
C THR A 133 0.61 -13.13 4.87
N ARG A 134 -0.53 -12.53 5.24
CA ARG A 134 -1.22 -11.54 4.39
C ARG A 134 -0.37 -10.30 4.14
N ALA A 135 0.32 -9.81 5.17
CA ALA A 135 1.21 -8.66 5.05
C ALA A 135 2.35 -8.94 4.06
N CYS A 136 2.98 -10.10 4.15
CA CYS A 136 4.03 -10.53 3.21
C CYS A 136 3.49 -10.65 1.77
N ARG A 137 2.29 -11.21 1.59
CA ARG A 137 1.65 -11.30 0.25
C ARG A 137 1.31 -9.93 -0.33
N ALA A 138 0.88 -8.96 0.50
CA ALA A 138 0.70 -7.58 0.06
C ALA A 138 2.04 -6.98 -0.40
N ALA A 139 3.13 -7.21 0.35
CA ALA A 139 4.47 -6.79 -0.04
C ALA A 139 4.91 -7.38 -1.38
N VAL A 140 4.58 -8.66 -1.65
CA VAL A 140 4.84 -9.28 -2.97
C VAL A 140 4.14 -8.51 -4.07
N ARG A 141 2.84 -8.27 -3.94
CA ARG A 141 2.07 -7.52 -4.95
C ARG A 141 2.61 -6.10 -5.17
N SER A 142 2.97 -5.42 -4.09
CA SER A 142 3.59 -4.09 -4.17
C SER A 142 4.92 -4.10 -4.93
N ALA A 143 5.78 -5.09 -4.66
CA ALA A 143 7.04 -5.25 -5.36
C ALA A 143 6.84 -5.61 -6.84
N GLU A 144 5.88 -6.50 -7.15
CA GLU A 144 5.53 -6.88 -8.52
C GLU A 144 4.97 -5.68 -9.32
N ALA A 145 4.15 -4.84 -8.70
CA ALA A 145 3.67 -3.61 -9.31
C ALA A 145 4.81 -2.65 -9.65
N LEU A 146 5.83 -2.55 -8.77
CA LEU A 146 7.03 -1.76 -9.05
C LEU A 146 7.84 -2.37 -10.21
N VAL A 147 8.01 -3.70 -10.27
CA VAL A 147 8.66 -4.36 -11.40
C VAL A 147 7.95 -4.01 -12.72
N ALA A 148 6.62 -4.10 -12.73
CA ALA A 148 5.82 -3.76 -13.91
C ALA A 148 5.95 -2.28 -14.31
N GLY A 149 6.12 -1.38 -13.34
CA GLY A 149 6.32 0.05 -13.60
C GLY A 149 7.68 0.40 -14.20
N TYR A 150 8.66 -0.50 -14.14
CA TYR A 150 9.98 -0.34 -14.77
C TYR A 150 10.07 -1.01 -16.16
N SER A 151 9.06 -1.77 -16.59
CA SER A 151 9.01 -2.46 -17.88
C SER A 151 8.45 -1.57 -18.97
#